data_4f8fd4703db6ed1bc62908f603a78708
#
_entry.id   4f8fd4703db6ed1bc62908f603a78708
#
_cell.length_a   1.000
_cell.length_b   1.000
_cell.length_c   1.000
_cell.angle_alpha   90.00
_cell.angle_beta   90.00
_cell.angle_gamma   90.00
#
_symmetry.space_group_name_H-M   'P 1'
#
loop_
_entity.id
_entity.type
_entity.pdbx_description
1 polymer ?
#
loop_
_entity_poly.entity_id
_entity_poly.type
_entity_poly.pdbx_seq_one_letter_code
_entity_poly.pdbx_strand_id
1 'polypeptide(L)'
;MKHLCERIKEARTNLHLSQDYVAKYLGIGRSAVAEMESNKRKVSAEELGKLSELFLIPIDELLYGKCTTMPTQIFARTFETLDATDQAEIMNLIEFKKTMKGRV
;
A
#
# COMPACT_ATOMS: atom_id res chain seq x y z
N MET A 1 -1.34 2.85 -18.70
CA MET A 1 -1.23 3.49 -17.37
C MET A 1 -2.44 3.13 -16.53
N LYS A 2 -2.21 2.58 -15.36
CA LYS A 2 -3.33 2.17 -14.49
C LYS A 2 -3.91 3.38 -13.75
N HIS A 3 -5.23 3.47 -13.77
CA HIS A 3 -5.93 4.49 -12.99
C HIS A 3 -6.09 4.04 -11.54
N LEU A 4 -6.42 4.97 -10.66
CA LEU A 4 -6.64 4.68 -9.24
C LEU A 4 -7.67 3.55 -9.06
N CYS A 5 -8.76 3.57 -9.82
CA CYS A 5 -9.80 2.54 -9.74
C CYS A 5 -9.25 1.14 -10.01
N GLU A 6 -8.35 1.02 -10.97
CA GLU A 6 -7.73 -0.27 -11.32
C GLU A 6 -6.79 -0.74 -10.21
N ARG A 7 -6.05 0.18 -9.59
CA ARG A 7 -5.16 -0.15 -8.48
C ARG A 7 -5.93 -0.61 -7.25
N ILE A 8 -7.07 0.02 -6.98
CA ILE A 8 -7.94 -0.38 -5.87
C ILE A 8 -8.46 -1.79 -6.10
N LYS A 9 -8.96 -2.07 -7.30
CA LYS A 9 -9.46 -3.40 -7.66
C LYS A 9 -8.36 -4.45 -7.57
N GLU A 10 -7.17 -4.14 -8.10
CA GLU A 10 -6.03 -5.05 -8.06
C GLU A 10 -5.59 -5.35 -6.62
N ALA A 11 -5.49 -4.32 -5.78
CA ALA A 11 -5.13 -4.50 -4.37
C ALA A 11 -6.15 -5.38 -3.65
N ARG A 12 -7.44 -5.13 -3.89
CA ARG A 12 -8.52 -5.92 -3.30
C ARG A 12 -8.41 -7.39 -3.72
N THR A 13 -8.26 -7.64 -5.01
CA THR A 13 -8.20 -9.02 -5.53
C THR A 13 -6.92 -9.73 -5.09
N ASN A 14 -5.81 -9.03 -4.98
CA ASN A 14 -4.55 -9.60 -4.50
C ASN A 14 -4.66 -10.07 -3.05
N LEU A 15 -5.47 -9.41 -2.25
CA LEU A 15 -5.73 -9.79 -0.85
C LEU A 15 -6.92 -10.73 -0.71
N HIS A 16 -7.52 -11.15 -1.82
CA HIS A 16 -8.69 -12.05 -1.84
C HIS A 16 -9.89 -11.48 -1.07
N LEU A 17 -10.05 -10.15 -1.08
CA LEU A 17 -11.17 -9.49 -0.43
C LEU A 17 -12.33 -9.31 -1.40
N SER A 18 -13.56 -9.42 -0.88
CA SER A 18 -14.76 -9.16 -1.67
C SER A 18 -15.07 -7.66 -1.71
N GLN A 19 -15.84 -7.25 -2.70
CA GLN A 19 -16.36 -5.88 -2.76
C GLN A 19 -17.22 -5.58 -1.53
N ASP A 20 -17.97 -6.56 -1.06
CA ASP A 20 -18.82 -6.43 0.11
C ASP A 20 -18.00 -6.15 1.38
N TYR A 21 -16.88 -6.83 1.53
CA TYR A 21 -15.97 -6.60 2.66
C TYR A 21 -15.42 -5.17 2.65
N VAL A 22 -14.98 -4.72 1.49
CA VAL A 22 -14.46 -3.35 1.34
C VAL A 22 -15.56 -2.33 1.61
N ALA A 23 -16.78 -2.59 1.13
CA ALA A 23 -17.92 -1.72 1.36
C ALA A 23 -18.20 -1.56 2.85
N LYS A 24 -18.19 -2.65 3.60
CA LYS A 24 -18.38 -2.62 5.04
C LYS A 24 -17.28 -1.86 5.76
N TYR A 25 -16.05 -2.04 5.32
CA TYR A 25 -14.91 -1.33 5.91
C TYR A 25 -15.02 0.18 5.69
N LEU A 26 -15.46 0.59 4.50
CA LEU A 26 -15.63 2.00 4.15
C LEU A 26 -16.93 2.60 4.68
N GLY A 27 -17.88 1.78 5.09
CA GLY A 27 -19.20 2.25 5.54
C GLY A 27 -20.10 2.70 4.39
N ILE A 28 -19.93 2.11 3.21
CA ILE A 28 -20.72 2.43 2.01
C ILE A 28 -21.35 1.15 1.44
N GLY A 29 -22.18 1.29 0.42
CA GLY A 29 -22.80 0.14 -0.23
C GLY A 29 -21.85 -0.57 -1.20
N ARG A 30 -22.11 -1.85 -1.46
CA ARG A 30 -21.36 -2.64 -2.41
C ARG A 30 -21.39 -2.03 -3.82
N SER A 31 -22.54 -1.50 -4.22
CA SER A 31 -22.66 -0.84 -5.53
C SER A 31 -21.74 0.37 -5.65
N ALA A 32 -21.53 1.10 -4.54
CA ALA A 32 -20.62 2.23 -4.52
C ALA A 32 -19.17 1.76 -4.73
N VAL A 33 -18.78 0.62 -4.15
CA VAL A 33 -17.45 0.05 -4.37
C VAL A 33 -17.29 -0.39 -5.83
N ALA A 34 -18.30 -1.04 -6.39
CA ALA A 34 -18.29 -1.44 -7.80
C ALA A 34 -18.12 -0.24 -8.73
N GLU A 35 -18.82 0.85 -8.45
CA GLU A 35 -18.69 2.09 -9.21
C GLU A 35 -17.30 2.72 -9.06
N MET A 36 -16.75 2.66 -7.86
CA MET A 36 -15.40 3.14 -7.57
C MET A 36 -14.35 2.37 -8.40
N GLU A 37 -14.49 1.06 -8.48
CA GLU A 37 -13.57 0.20 -9.23
C GLU A 37 -13.75 0.30 -10.74
N SER A 38 -14.91 0.74 -11.21
CA SER A 38 -15.17 0.93 -12.64
C SER A 38 -14.99 2.37 -13.11
N ASN A 39 -14.40 3.22 -12.27
CA ASN A 39 -14.15 4.64 -12.56
C ASN A 39 -15.41 5.48 -12.79
N LYS A 40 -16.53 5.04 -12.22
CA LYS A 40 -17.80 5.77 -12.30
C LYS A 40 -18.05 6.65 -11.08
N ARG A 41 -17.22 6.53 -10.05
CA ARG A 41 -17.33 7.28 -8.81
C ARG A 41 -15.94 7.72 -8.35
N LYS A 42 -15.85 8.95 -7.91
CA LYS A 42 -14.59 9.46 -7.34
C LYS A 42 -14.38 8.93 -5.94
N VAL A 43 -13.13 8.70 -5.58
CA VAL A 43 -12.73 8.26 -4.24
C VAL A 43 -12.41 9.51 -3.43
N SER A 44 -13.08 9.67 -2.27
CA SER A 44 -12.79 10.79 -1.38
C SER A 44 -11.47 10.57 -0.65
N ALA A 45 -10.90 11.65 -0.11
CA ALA A 45 -9.66 11.56 0.67
C ALA A 45 -9.82 10.64 1.89
N GLU A 46 -10.98 10.69 2.55
CA GLU A 46 -11.28 9.84 3.69
C GLU A 46 -11.33 8.36 3.29
N GLU A 47 -12.02 8.07 2.19
CA GLU A 47 -12.09 6.71 1.64
C GLU A 47 -10.72 6.20 1.25
N LEU A 48 -9.92 7.05 0.62
CA LEU A 48 -8.57 6.70 0.22
C LEU A 48 -7.68 6.37 1.42
N GLY A 49 -7.81 7.13 2.51
CA GLY A 49 -7.11 6.85 3.75
C GLY A 49 -7.48 5.50 4.33
N LYS A 50 -8.77 5.17 4.34
CA LYS A 50 -9.25 3.87 4.82
C LYS A 50 -8.78 2.72 3.94
N LEU A 51 -8.78 2.91 2.62
CA LEU A 51 -8.27 1.90 1.69
C LEU A 51 -6.77 1.66 1.89
N SER A 52 -6.01 2.72 2.11
CA SER A 52 -4.59 2.62 2.41
C SER A 52 -4.34 1.76 3.65
N GLU A 53 -5.12 1.97 4.70
CA GLU A 53 -5.03 1.16 5.93
C GLU A 53 -5.41 -0.29 5.69
N LEU A 54 -6.51 -0.51 4.98
CA LEU A 54 -7.02 -1.86 4.72
C LEU A 54 -6.04 -2.68 3.86
N PHE A 55 -5.51 -2.08 2.81
CA PHE A 55 -4.62 -2.77 1.88
C PHE A 55 -3.17 -2.77 2.32
N LEU A 56 -2.81 -1.99 3.35
CA LEU A 56 -1.43 -1.79 3.80
C LEU A 56 -0.55 -1.26 2.66
N ILE A 57 -1.11 -0.37 1.85
CA ILE A 57 -0.43 0.27 0.73
C ILE A 57 -0.44 1.77 0.97
N PRO A 58 0.71 2.46 0.88
CA PRO A 58 0.75 3.90 1.04
C PRO A 58 -0.18 4.62 0.04
N ILE A 59 -0.77 5.73 0.48
CA ILE A 59 -1.68 6.51 -0.37
C ILE A 59 -1.02 6.89 -1.69
N ASP A 60 0.25 7.29 -1.66
CA ASP A 60 1.01 7.66 -2.85
C ASP A 60 1.08 6.51 -3.85
N GLU A 61 1.27 5.30 -3.36
CA GLU A 61 1.33 4.11 -4.22
C GLU A 61 -0.03 3.81 -4.84
N LEU A 62 -1.12 4.01 -4.08
CA LEU A 62 -2.46 3.86 -4.64
C LEU A 62 -2.75 4.90 -5.73
N LEU A 63 -2.34 6.15 -5.50
CA LEU A 63 -2.60 7.25 -6.43
C LEU A 63 -1.74 7.18 -7.69
N TYR A 64 -0.46 6.91 -7.54
CA TYR A 64 0.53 7.07 -8.62
C TYR A 64 1.17 5.76 -9.07
N GLY A 65 0.89 4.66 -8.38
CA GLY A 65 1.47 3.37 -8.68
C GLY A 65 2.77 3.13 -7.93
N LYS A 66 3.31 1.92 -8.06
CA LYS A 66 4.55 1.56 -7.38
C LYS A 66 5.70 2.45 -7.81
N CYS A 67 6.27 3.16 -6.83
CA CYS A 67 7.57 3.77 -7.01
C CYS A 67 8.62 2.67 -6.93
N THR A 68 9.40 2.50 -7.98
CA THR A 68 10.50 1.55 -8.01
C THR A 68 11.64 1.98 -7.09
N THR A 69 11.64 3.25 -6.72
CA THR A 69 12.60 3.79 -5.74
C THR A 69 11.82 4.41 -4.59
N MET A 70 11.90 3.77 -3.42
CA MET A 70 11.44 4.41 -2.20
C MET A 70 12.24 5.70 -2.04
N PRO A 71 11.58 6.87 -1.84
CA PRO A 71 12.34 8.08 -1.62
C PRO A 71 13.31 7.89 -0.47
N THR A 72 14.59 7.98 -0.77
CA THR A 72 15.68 7.76 0.19
C THR A 72 15.47 8.63 1.43
N GLN A 73 14.94 9.83 1.23
CA GLN A 73 14.67 10.78 2.30
C GLN A 73 13.65 10.28 3.31
N ILE A 74 12.57 9.62 2.84
CA ILE A 74 11.54 9.07 3.72
C ILE A 74 12.10 7.90 4.52
N PHE A 75 12.84 7.03 3.86
CA PHE A 75 13.51 5.92 4.53
C PHE A 75 14.47 6.42 5.59
N ALA A 76 15.33 7.40 5.24
CA ALA A 76 16.30 7.96 6.16
C ALA A 76 15.63 8.57 7.39
N ARG A 77 14.56 9.33 7.21
CA ARG A 77 13.82 9.92 8.34
C ARG A 77 13.24 8.86 9.25
N THR A 78 12.59 7.86 8.67
CA THR A 78 11.98 6.78 9.45
C THR A 78 13.07 6.00 10.20
N PHE A 79 14.18 5.72 9.54
CA PHE A 79 15.31 5.02 10.14
C PHE A 79 15.92 5.80 11.30
N GLU A 80 16.05 7.13 11.14
CA GLU A 80 16.61 8.00 12.19
C GLU A 80 15.73 8.07 13.44
N THR A 81 14.43 7.81 13.32
CA THR A 81 13.52 7.81 14.48
C THR A 81 13.68 6.58 15.34
N LEU A 82 14.35 5.55 14.85
CA LEU A 82 14.60 4.31 15.59
C LEU A 82 15.81 4.48 16.50
N ASP A 83 15.84 3.71 17.59
CA ASP A 83 17.02 3.71 18.46
C ASP A 83 18.17 2.92 17.80
N ALA A 84 19.36 3.01 18.39
CA ALA A 84 20.56 2.38 17.83
C ALA A 84 20.42 0.85 17.71
N THR A 85 19.72 0.22 18.63
CA THR A 85 19.51 -1.23 18.62
C THR A 85 18.64 -1.63 17.45
N ASP A 86 17.53 -0.93 17.24
CA ASP A 86 16.62 -1.20 16.14
C ASP A 86 17.27 -0.93 14.78
N GLN A 87 18.06 0.15 14.68
CA GLN A 87 18.82 0.45 13.47
C GLN A 87 19.80 -0.66 13.13
N ALA A 88 20.51 -1.19 14.13
CA ALA A 88 21.44 -2.28 13.96
C ALA A 88 20.75 -3.56 13.48
N GLU A 89 19.58 -3.86 14.04
CA GLU A 89 18.80 -5.03 13.64
C GLU A 89 18.35 -4.94 12.18
N ILE A 90 17.91 -3.77 11.76
CA ILE A 90 17.48 -3.56 10.38
C ILE A 90 18.66 -3.70 9.42
N MET A 91 19.80 -3.14 9.77
CA MET A 91 21.01 -3.27 8.95
C MET A 91 21.47 -4.72 8.84
N ASN A 92 21.41 -5.46 9.92
CA ASN A 92 21.74 -6.89 9.95
C ASN A 92 20.81 -7.70 9.06
N LEU A 93 19.51 -7.37 9.07
CA LEU A 93 18.53 -8.02 8.22
C LEU A 93 18.80 -7.77 6.75
N ILE A 94 19.14 -6.53 6.39
CA ILE A 94 19.49 -6.17 5.02
C ILE A 94 20.72 -6.94 4.55
N GLU A 95 21.75 -7.01 5.38
CA GLU A 95 22.97 -7.77 5.08
C GLU A 95 22.69 -9.26 4.90
N PHE A 96 21.86 -9.81 5.77
CA PHE A 96 21.46 -11.22 5.69
C PHE A 96 20.75 -11.51 4.38
N LYS A 97 19.81 -10.65 3.97
CA LYS A 97 19.08 -10.83 2.71
C LYS A 97 19.99 -10.73 1.49
N LYS A 98 20.95 -9.82 1.52
CA LYS A 98 21.94 -9.70 0.44
C LYS A 98 22.77 -10.98 0.32
N THR A 99 23.21 -11.52 1.44
CA THR A 99 23.98 -12.76 1.49
C THR A 99 23.18 -13.93 0.95
N MET A 100 21.91 -14.03 1.32
CA MET A 100 21.01 -15.07 0.83
C MET A 100 20.83 -15.02 -0.68
N LYS A 101 20.67 -13.82 -1.23
CA LYS A 101 20.52 -13.64 -2.68
C LYS A 101 21.79 -13.95 -3.46
N GLY A 102 22.94 -13.73 -2.85
CA GLY A 102 24.23 -14.01 -3.46
C GLY A 102 24.60 -15.48 -3.53
N ARG A 103 23.83 -16.35 -2.89
CA ARG A 103 24.12 -17.78 -2.81
C ARG A 103 23.36 -18.65 -3.79
N VAL A 104 22.65 -18.06 -4.72
CA VAL A 104 21.91 -18.81 -5.73
C VAL A 104 22.82 -19.35 -6.79
#